data_b19c207c74c75f5f9d04b1d85286458d
#
_entry.id   b19c207c74c75f5f9d04b1d85286458d
#
_cell.length_a   1.000
_cell.length_b   1.000
_cell.length_c   1.000
_cell.angle_alpha   90.00
_cell.angle_beta   90.00
_cell.angle_gamma   90.00
#
_symmetry.space_group_name_H-M   'P 1'
#
loop_
_entity.id
_entity.type
_entity.pdbx_description
1 polymer ?
#
loop_
_entity_poly.entity_id
_entity_poly.type
_entity_poly.pdbx_seq_one_letter_code
_entity_poly.pdbx_strand_id
1 'polypeptide(L)'
;NAGAVFLCLETISRGKKVIVSRGELVEIGGSFRIPDVMAKSGSILKEVGTTNRTHFNDYENAIEHDTGLLLKVHTSNYSVVGFTADVSLEELVALGAKYQIPVMEDLGSGTFVDFSKYGLLKEPTVQESVAAGADVVTFSGDKLLGGPQAGMIIGKNDLLERIKKNPITRALRIDKLTLAALESTLRRYRNIDREIDSIPTLRMLTLPLAHIETKAKELAKKLENIGDARMSVTLIDLSSRPGGGALPLLKLPSKGVGIKVQGISANTIEKQMRSNELPIIGRIEEDLFIMDLRTILDDELSIIKNALDNMLKKA
;
A
#
# COMPACT_ATOMS: atom_id res chain seq x y z
N ASN A 1 9.39 2.12 -5.46
CA ASN A 1 8.79 2.38 -6.78
C ASN A 1 9.31 3.68 -7.42
N ALA A 2 9.60 4.74 -6.66
CA ALA A 2 10.07 6.03 -7.21
C ALA A 2 11.24 5.91 -8.20
N GLY A 3 12.23 5.06 -7.86
CA GLY A 3 13.35 4.77 -8.75
C GLY A 3 12.93 4.08 -10.05
N ALA A 4 11.88 3.22 -10.00
CA ALA A 4 11.33 2.57 -11.19
C ALA A 4 10.66 3.58 -12.13
N VAL A 5 9.82 4.45 -11.57
CA VAL A 5 9.16 5.55 -12.33
C VAL A 5 10.20 6.47 -12.97
N PHE A 6 11.19 6.91 -12.17
CA PHE A 6 12.29 7.76 -12.67
C PHE A 6 13.03 7.10 -13.83
N LEU A 7 13.40 5.83 -13.69
CA LEU A 7 14.16 5.08 -14.70
C LEU A 7 13.35 4.92 -15.99
N CYS A 8 12.05 4.63 -15.89
CA CYS A 8 11.16 4.53 -17.06
C CYS A 8 11.05 5.86 -17.78
N LEU A 9 10.75 6.94 -17.06
CA LEU A 9 10.63 8.28 -17.64
C LEU A 9 11.93 8.72 -18.33
N GLU A 10 13.06 8.57 -17.65
CA GLU A 10 14.38 8.94 -18.21
C GLU A 10 14.71 8.13 -19.47
N THR A 11 14.37 6.84 -19.50
CA THR A 11 14.69 5.97 -20.64
C THR A 11 13.75 6.19 -21.83
N ILE A 12 12.45 6.41 -21.57
CA ILE A 12 11.43 6.41 -22.61
C ILE A 12 11.19 7.81 -23.16
N SER A 13 11.17 8.83 -22.28
CA SER A 13 10.66 10.16 -22.60
C SER A 13 11.60 11.33 -22.30
N ARG A 14 12.89 11.08 -22.03
CA ARG A 14 13.85 12.17 -21.82
C ARG A 14 13.85 13.15 -23.02
N GLY A 15 13.69 14.44 -22.72
CA GLY A 15 13.60 15.51 -23.71
C GLY A 15 12.28 15.58 -24.47
N LYS A 16 11.31 14.72 -24.14
CA LYS A 16 9.98 14.66 -24.74
C LYS A 16 8.88 15.00 -23.74
N LYS A 17 7.72 15.36 -24.25
CA LYS A 17 6.52 15.61 -23.44
C LYS A 17 5.92 14.31 -22.94
N VAL A 18 5.54 14.32 -21.66
CA VAL A 18 4.76 13.26 -21.00
C VAL A 18 3.41 13.86 -20.62
N ILE A 19 2.35 13.35 -21.22
CA ILE A 19 0.99 13.81 -20.96
C ILE A 19 0.43 13.03 -19.76
N VAL A 20 -0.07 13.74 -18.75
CA VAL A 20 -0.65 13.18 -17.53
C VAL A 20 -1.82 14.02 -17.06
N SER A 21 -2.83 13.40 -16.45
CA SER A 21 -3.95 14.12 -15.84
C SER A 21 -3.47 14.97 -14.65
N ARG A 22 -3.96 16.23 -14.58
CA ARG A 22 -3.70 17.10 -13.43
C ARG A 22 -4.19 16.49 -12.10
N GLY A 23 -5.28 15.73 -12.12
CA GLY A 23 -5.80 15.00 -10.98
C GLY A 23 -4.92 13.82 -10.53
N GLU A 24 -3.93 13.44 -11.32
CA GLU A 24 -3.01 12.33 -11.05
C GLU A 24 -1.59 12.79 -10.67
N LEU A 25 -1.38 14.10 -10.47
CA LEU A 25 -0.10 14.64 -10.00
C LEU A 25 0.05 14.42 -8.50
N VAL A 26 0.36 13.17 -8.11
CA VAL A 26 0.40 12.77 -6.71
C VAL A 26 1.65 13.25 -5.98
N GLU A 27 1.49 13.55 -4.69
CA GLU A 27 2.58 13.62 -3.71
C GLU A 27 2.45 12.43 -2.75
N ILE A 28 3.52 11.69 -2.56
CA ILE A 28 3.61 10.57 -1.64
C ILE A 28 4.52 10.95 -0.47
N GLY A 29 4.47 10.21 0.65
CA GLY A 29 5.24 10.50 1.86
C GLY A 29 6.71 10.81 1.59
N GLY A 30 7.28 11.75 2.35
CA GLY A 30 8.66 12.23 2.17
C GLY A 30 8.84 13.24 1.04
N SER A 31 7.77 13.93 0.63
CA SER A 31 7.79 14.96 -0.43
C SER A 31 8.14 14.41 -1.83
N PHE A 32 7.89 13.14 -2.08
CA PHE A 32 7.99 12.58 -3.42
C PHE A 32 6.82 13.06 -4.27
N ARG A 33 7.11 13.86 -5.29
CA ARG A 33 6.13 14.44 -6.21
C ARG A 33 6.39 13.97 -7.63
N ILE A 34 5.35 13.53 -8.32
CA ILE A 34 5.47 13.11 -9.72
C ILE A 34 6.06 14.23 -10.61
N PRO A 35 5.63 15.50 -10.52
CA PRO A 35 6.24 16.57 -11.31
C PRO A 35 7.75 16.72 -11.09
N ASP A 36 8.23 16.58 -9.84
CA ASP A 36 9.65 16.71 -9.51
C ASP A 36 10.46 15.54 -10.09
N VAL A 37 9.91 14.33 -10.05
CA VAL A 37 10.51 13.14 -10.65
C VAL A 37 10.59 13.27 -12.17
N MET A 38 9.53 13.76 -12.80
CA MET A 38 9.50 14.02 -14.24
C MET A 38 10.57 15.04 -14.62
N ALA A 39 10.64 16.17 -13.91
CA ALA A 39 11.65 17.20 -14.17
C ALA A 39 13.09 16.63 -14.02
N LYS A 40 13.33 15.82 -12.97
CA LYS A 40 14.64 15.19 -12.73
C LYS A 40 14.99 14.11 -13.76
N SER A 41 14.01 13.42 -14.33
CA SER A 41 14.22 12.44 -15.41
C SER A 41 14.56 13.10 -16.75
N GLY A 42 14.43 14.42 -16.84
CA GLY A 42 14.58 15.17 -18.09
C GLY A 42 13.36 15.09 -19.02
N SER A 43 12.25 14.54 -18.56
CA SER A 43 10.97 14.58 -19.26
C SER A 43 10.29 15.93 -19.09
N ILE A 44 9.48 16.33 -20.05
CA ILE A 44 8.74 17.60 -20.04
C ILE A 44 7.30 17.30 -19.63
N LEU A 45 6.88 17.81 -18.48
CA LEU A 45 5.51 17.66 -17.99
C LEU A 45 4.53 18.40 -18.91
N LYS A 46 3.51 17.69 -19.37
CA LYS A 46 2.33 18.23 -20.05
C LYS A 46 1.08 17.78 -19.31
N GLU A 47 0.58 18.61 -18.41
CA GLU A 47 -0.63 18.31 -17.65
C GLU A 47 -1.90 18.66 -18.43
N VAL A 48 -2.94 17.79 -18.29
CA VAL A 48 -4.22 17.95 -18.97
C VAL A 48 -5.39 17.85 -18.00
N GLY A 49 -6.55 18.37 -18.41
CA GLY A 49 -7.74 18.39 -17.59
C GLY A 49 -7.67 19.32 -16.38
N THR A 50 -8.43 19.00 -15.35
CA THR A 50 -8.51 19.73 -14.07
C THR A 50 -8.23 18.78 -12.90
N THR A 51 -8.24 19.30 -11.67
CA THR A 51 -7.98 18.50 -10.47
C THR A 51 -8.94 17.31 -10.32
N ASN A 52 -10.22 17.50 -10.67
CA ASN A 52 -11.27 16.50 -10.46
C ASN A 52 -11.86 15.94 -11.76
N ARG A 53 -11.53 16.50 -12.91
CA ARG A 53 -12.09 16.03 -14.18
C ARG A 53 -11.07 16.12 -15.31
N THR A 54 -10.85 14.97 -15.94
CA THR A 54 -10.06 14.84 -17.17
C THR A 54 -10.83 13.95 -18.14
N HIS A 55 -10.91 14.37 -19.38
CA HIS A 55 -11.63 13.68 -20.44
C HIS A 55 -10.68 13.19 -21.52
N PHE A 56 -11.08 12.21 -22.29
CA PHE A 56 -10.31 11.65 -23.40
C PHE A 56 -9.78 12.74 -24.34
N ASN A 57 -10.62 13.70 -24.73
CA ASN A 57 -10.25 14.80 -25.62
C ASN A 57 -9.16 15.71 -25.02
N ASP A 58 -9.03 15.79 -23.70
CA ASP A 58 -7.97 16.58 -23.07
C ASP A 58 -6.60 15.97 -23.37
N TYR A 59 -6.50 14.63 -23.34
CA TYR A 59 -5.28 13.92 -23.74
C TYR A 59 -5.05 14.02 -25.26
N GLU A 60 -6.06 13.75 -26.07
CA GLU A 60 -5.92 13.73 -27.52
C GLU A 60 -5.48 15.10 -28.07
N ASN A 61 -6.09 16.19 -27.61
CA ASN A 61 -5.76 17.55 -28.03
C ASN A 61 -4.38 18.02 -27.55
N ALA A 62 -3.80 17.36 -26.54
CA ALA A 62 -2.48 17.70 -26.03
C ALA A 62 -1.33 16.97 -26.75
N ILE A 63 -1.64 16.01 -27.62
CA ILE A 63 -0.64 15.26 -28.40
C ILE A 63 0.02 16.17 -29.40
N GLU A 64 1.34 16.24 -29.38
CA GLU A 64 2.20 16.99 -30.28
C GLU A 64 3.30 16.09 -30.84
N HIS A 65 4.07 16.57 -31.83
CA HIS A 65 5.12 15.78 -32.48
C HIS A 65 6.25 15.34 -31.53
N ASP A 66 6.45 16.04 -30.42
CA ASP A 66 7.44 15.75 -29.38
C ASP A 66 6.84 15.03 -28.17
N THR A 67 5.60 14.53 -28.26
CA THR A 67 5.01 13.68 -27.24
C THR A 67 5.70 12.31 -27.21
N GLY A 68 6.22 11.92 -26.07
CA GLY A 68 6.97 10.67 -25.88
C GLY A 68 6.30 9.61 -25.06
N LEU A 69 5.28 9.98 -24.25
CA LEU A 69 4.62 9.06 -23.33
C LEU A 69 3.24 9.58 -22.93
N LEU A 70 2.26 8.69 -22.81
CA LEU A 70 1.02 8.91 -22.07
C LEU A 70 1.17 8.24 -20.71
N LEU A 71 0.99 9.00 -19.63
CA LEU A 71 1.18 8.50 -18.26
C LEU A 71 -0.17 8.47 -17.53
N LYS A 72 -0.51 7.31 -17.00
CA LYS A 72 -1.56 7.08 -16.00
C LYS A 72 -0.92 6.92 -14.64
N VAL A 73 -1.39 7.63 -13.62
CA VAL A 73 -0.91 7.46 -12.24
C VAL A 73 -2.10 7.13 -11.34
N HIS A 74 -2.05 5.95 -10.74
CA HIS A 74 -3.07 5.55 -9.78
C HIS A 74 -2.93 6.34 -8.47
N THR A 75 -4.03 6.97 -8.03
CA THR A 75 -4.07 7.78 -6.79
C THR A 75 -4.17 6.89 -5.55
N SER A 76 -3.14 6.06 -5.31
CA SER A 76 -3.15 5.01 -4.28
C SER A 76 -3.21 5.55 -2.84
N ASN A 77 -2.86 6.81 -2.59
CA ASN A 77 -2.77 7.39 -1.24
C ASN A 77 -3.83 8.46 -0.93
N TYR A 78 -4.64 8.85 -1.90
CA TYR A 78 -5.80 9.73 -1.71
C TYR A 78 -6.91 9.39 -2.70
N SER A 79 -8.09 9.97 -2.52
CA SER A 79 -9.20 9.86 -3.47
C SER A 79 -9.89 11.20 -3.64
N VAL A 80 -10.26 11.54 -4.87
CA VAL A 80 -11.14 12.67 -5.18
C VAL A 80 -12.56 12.15 -5.26
N VAL A 81 -13.44 12.67 -4.40
CA VAL A 81 -14.83 12.20 -4.27
C VAL A 81 -15.80 13.32 -4.66
N GLY A 82 -16.88 12.98 -5.36
CA GLY A 82 -17.91 13.91 -5.78
C GLY A 82 -18.03 13.98 -7.29
N PHE A 83 -18.05 15.17 -7.86
CA PHE A 83 -18.22 15.40 -9.29
C PHE A 83 -16.88 15.21 -10.03
N THR A 84 -16.52 13.96 -10.33
CA THR A 84 -15.24 13.55 -10.91
C THR A 84 -15.43 12.91 -12.28
N ALA A 85 -14.36 12.92 -13.09
CA ALA A 85 -14.20 12.13 -14.30
C ALA A 85 -12.71 11.88 -14.53
N ASP A 86 -12.37 10.66 -14.92
CA ASP A 86 -11.01 10.27 -15.30
C ASP A 86 -11.04 9.46 -16.60
N VAL A 87 -9.91 9.37 -17.25
CA VAL A 87 -9.73 8.56 -18.46
C VAL A 87 -9.21 7.18 -18.05
N SER A 88 -9.86 6.13 -18.51
CA SER A 88 -9.45 4.77 -18.19
C SER A 88 -8.12 4.41 -18.84
N LEU A 89 -7.46 3.36 -18.34
CA LEU A 89 -6.21 2.87 -18.93
C LEU A 89 -6.44 2.35 -20.34
N GLU A 90 -7.56 1.67 -20.59
CA GLU A 90 -7.95 1.14 -21.90
C GLU A 90 -8.14 2.26 -22.93
N GLU A 91 -8.75 3.37 -22.54
CA GLU A 91 -8.89 4.55 -23.42
C GLU A 91 -7.52 5.16 -23.75
N LEU A 92 -6.61 5.25 -22.77
CA LEU A 92 -5.24 5.74 -23.01
C LEU A 92 -4.45 4.79 -23.90
N VAL A 93 -4.59 3.48 -23.72
CA VAL A 93 -3.94 2.47 -24.56
C VAL A 93 -4.45 2.56 -26.00
N ALA A 94 -5.76 2.72 -26.20
CA ALA A 94 -6.32 2.94 -27.55
C ALA A 94 -5.77 4.22 -28.19
N LEU A 95 -5.65 5.31 -27.41
CA LEU A 95 -5.07 6.57 -27.86
C LEU A 95 -3.59 6.42 -28.21
N GLY A 96 -2.82 5.74 -27.35
CA GLY A 96 -1.40 5.45 -27.58
C GLY A 96 -1.17 4.65 -28.86
N ALA A 97 -2.01 3.63 -29.09
CA ALA A 97 -1.96 2.83 -30.33
C ALA A 97 -2.26 3.66 -31.58
N LYS A 98 -3.26 4.57 -31.52
CA LYS A 98 -3.62 5.47 -32.63
C LYS A 98 -2.47 6.38 -33.03
N TYR A 99 -1.72 6.92 -32.08
CA TYR A 99 -0.64 7.88 -32.29
C TYR A 99 0.77 7.29 -32.18
N GLN A 100 0.88 5.97 -31.99
CA GLN A 100 2.15 5.26 -31.80
C GLN A 100 2.99 5.81 -30.62
N ILE A 101 2.33 6.20 -29.56
CA ILE A 101 2.92 6.72 -28.32
C ILE A 101 2.78 5.63 -27.23
N PRO A 102 3.86 5.24 -26.54
CA PRO A 102 3.76 4.28 -25.45
C PRO A 102 2.92 4.80 -24.30
N VAL A 103 2.23 3.87 -23.61
CA VAL A 103 1.42 4.14 -22.41
C VAL A 103 2.09 3.50 -21.21
N MET A 104 2.34 4.27 -20.18
CA MET A 104 2.86 3.80 -18.90
C MET A 104 1.82 4.00 -17.81
N GLU A 105 1.64 2.99 -16.98
CA GLU A 105 0.90 3.12 -15.73
C GLU A 105 1.82 3.03 -14.52
N ASP A 106 1.76 4.04 -13.65
CA ASP A 106 2.29 3.94 -12.29
C ASP A 106 1.17 3.53 -11.34
N LEU A 107 1.10 2.23 -11.08
CA LEU A 107 0.06 1.64 -10.23
C LEU A 107 0.32 1.93 -8.74
N GLY A 108 1.55 2.11 -8.35
CA GLY A 108 1.95 2.46 -6.98
C GLY A 108 1.70 1.37 -5.95
N SER A 109 0.45 0.97 -5.72
CA SER A 109 0.05 0.01 -4.66
C SER A 109 0.56 -1.41 -4.87
N GLY A 110 0.62 -1.88 -6.13
CA GLY A 110 1.22 -3.17 -6.49
C GLY A 110 0.42 -4.38 -6.05
N THR A 111 -0.92 -4.36 -6.10
CA THR A 111 -1.70 -5.54 -5.76
C THR A 111 -1.76 -6.55 -6.91
N PHE A 112 -1.71 -7.85 -6.54
CA PHE A 112 -2.02 -8.99 -7.41
C PHE A 112 -3.33 -9.68 -7.02
N VAL A 113 -4.00 -9.19 -5.98
CA VAL A 113 -5.23 -9.77 -5.43
C VAL A 113 -6.39 -8.83 -5.68
N ASP A 114 -7.46 -9.36 -6.24
CA ASP A 114 -8.73 -8.64 -6.28
C ASP A 114 -9.40 -8.70 -4.90
N PHE A 115 -9.27 -7.61 -4.16
CA PHE A 115 -9.81 -7.50 -2.80
C PHE A 115 -11.33 -7.49 -2.74
N SER A 116 -12.04 -7.25 -3.85
CA SER A 116 -13.51 -7.32 -3.88
C SER A 116 -14.03 -8.71 -3.54
N LYS A 117 -13.26 -9.77 -3.81
CA LYS A 117 -13.57 -11.16 -3.41
C LYS A 117 -13.63 -11.36 -1.88
N TYR A 118 -13.04 -10.45 -1.13
CA TYR A 118 -13.02 -10.44 0.33
C TYR A 118 -13.93 -9.36 0.94
N GLY A 119 -14.83 -8.79 0.12
CA GLY A 119 -15.76 -7.73 0.55
C GLY A 119 -15.12 -6.37 0.78
N LEU A 120 -13.91 -6.15 0.28
CA LEU A 120 -13.17 -4.89 0.37
C LEU A 120 -13.35 -4.05 -0.90
N LEU A 121 -12.93 -2.79 -0.85
CA LEU A 121 -12.87 -1.95 -2.05
C LEU A 121 -11.91 -2.55 -3.07
N LYS A 122 -12.34 -2.54 -4.33
CA LYS A 122 -11.50 -2.99 -5.43
C LYS A 122 -10.35 -2.00 -5.66
N GLU A 123 -9.14 -2.52 -5.73
CA GLU A 123 -7.94 -1.82 -6.24
C GLU A 123 -7.60 -2.39 -7.62
N PRO A 124 -7.11 -1.58 -8.57
CA PRO A 124 -6.60 -2.09 -9.83
C PRO A 124 -5.46 -3.08 -9.58
N THR A 125 -5.49 -4.22 -10.24
CA THR A 125 -4.44 -5.22 -10.13
C THR A 125 -3.42 -5.07 -11.23
N VAL A 126 -2.20 -5.53 -10.99
CA VAL A 126 -1.12 -5.57 -12.00
C VAL A 126 -1.55 -6.36 -13.24
N GLN A 127 -2.31 -7.45 -13.04
CA GLN A 127 -2.83 -8.28 -14.13
C GLN A 127 -3.83 -7.52 -15.02
N GLU A 128 -4.69 -6.69 -14.40
CA GLU A 128 -5.64 -5.85 -15.15
C GLU A 128 -4.90 -4.80 -15.99
N SER A 129 -3.88 -4.15 -15.44
CA SER A 129 -3.04 -3.20 -16.17
C SER A 129 -2.37 -3.83 -17.40
N VAL A 130 -1.84 -5.05 -17.24
CA VAL A 130 -1.25 -5.80 -18.35
C VAL A 130 -2.31 -6.21 -19.37
N ALA A 131 -3.48 -6.69 -18.92
CA ALA A 131 -4.58 -7.09 -19.79
C ALA A 131 -5.17 -5.90 -20.56
N ALA A 132 -5.22 -4.71 -19.97
CA ALA A 132 -5.60 -3.46 -20.64
C ALA A 132 -4.62 -3.04 -21.76
N GLY A 133 -3.40 -3.60 -21.77
CA GLY A 133 -2.41 -3.37 -22.80
C GLY A 133 -1.42 -2.25 -22.52
N ALA A 134 -1.24 -1.84 -21.28
CA ALA A 134 -0.18 -0.89 -20.90
C ALA A 134 1.19 -1.35 -21.40
N ASP A 135 1.96 -0.43 -21.99
CA ASP A 135 3.29 -0.74 -22.51
C ASP A 135 4.32 -0.96 -21.39
N VAL A 136 4.15 -0.22 -20.29
CA VAL A 136 4.96 -0.34 -19.08
C VAL A 136 4.08 -0.13 -17.86
N VAL A 137 4.25 -0.97 -16.84
CA VAL A 137 3.59 -0.81 -15.53
C VAL A 137 4.66 -0.80 -14.45
N THR A 138 4.56 0.16 -13.53
CA THR A 138 5.44 0.26 -12.36
C THR A 138 4.66 0.12 -11.07
N PHE A 139 5.23 -0.54 -10.07
CA PHE A 139 4.57 -0.76 -8.78
C PHE A 139 5.56 -1.10 -7.66
N SER A 140 5.08 -0.97 -6.41
CA SER A 140 5.87 -1.22 -5.20
C SER A 140 5.78 -2.67 -4.74
N GLY A 141 6.89 -3.21 -4.21
CA GLY A 141 6.93 -4.53 -3.59
C GLY A 141 6.48 -4.55 -2.13
N ASP A 142 6.60 -3.44 -1.43
CA ASP A 142 6.46 -3.31 0.03
C ASP A 142 5.11 -2.76 0.51
N LYS A 143 4.14 -2.62 -0.39
CA LYS A 143 2.76 -2.22 -0.06
C LYS A 143 1.82 -3.43 -0.07
N LEU A 144 0.79 -3.41 -0.94
CA LEU A 144 -0.21 -4.49 -1.01
C LEU A 144 0.35 -5.83 -1.48
N LEU A 145 1.50 -5.83 -2.18
CA LEU A 145 2.20 -7.07 -2.49
C LEU A 145 2.72 -7.79 -1.23
N GLY A 146 3.02 -7.06 -0.15
CA GLY A 146 3.49 -7.64 1.11
C GLY A 146 4.92 -8.18 1.07
N GLY A 147 5.72 -7.74 0.10
CA GLY A 147 7.14 -8.10 -0.04
C GLY A 147 8.09 -7.03 0.54
N PRO A 148 9.38 -7.12 0.24
CA PRO A 148 10.38 -6.12 0.62
C PRO A 148 10.25 -4.86 -0.23
N GLN A 149 10.91 -3.78 0.20
CA GLN A 149 10.96 -2.54 -0.55
C GLN A 149 11.66 -2.75 -1.89
N ALA A 150 10.89 -2.61 -2.96
CA ALA A 150 11.36 -2.72 -4.34
C ALA A 150 10.43 -1.91 -5.26
N GLY A 151 11.00 -1.34 -6.33
CA GLY A 151 10.26 -0.86 -7.47
C GLY A 151 10.31 -1.91 -8.58
N MET A 152 9.16 -2.34 -9.04
CA MET A 152 9.05 -3.32 -10.12
C MET A 152 8.61 -2.66 -11.41
N ILE A 153 9.17 -3.13 -12.52
CA ILE A 153 8.86 -2.67 -13.87
C ILE A 153 8.52 -3.91 -14.70
N ILE A 154 7.33 -3.94 -15.25
CA ILE A 154 6.91 -4.95 -16.21
C ILE A 154 6.40 -4.26 -17.48
N GLY A 155 6.40 -4.94 -18.62
CA GLY A 155 5.92 -4.36 -19.87
C GLY A 155 6.46 -5.04 -21.11
N LYS A 156 6.36 -4.36 -22.26
CA LYS A 156 6.81 -4.85 -23.55
C LYS A 156 8.32 -5.03 -23.60
N ASN A 157 8.77 -6.10 -24.22
CA ASN A 157 10.18 -6.52 -24.24
C ASN A 157 11.13 -5.46 -24.79
N ASP A 158 10.75 -4.75 -25.86
CA ASP A 158 11.55 -3.70 -26.48
C ASP A 158 11.84 -2.54 -25.53
N LEU A 159 10.82 -2.10 -24.78
CA LEU A 159 10.95 -1.06 -23.76
C LEU A 159 11.79 -1.55 -22.56
N LEU A 160 11.52 -2.78 -22.08
CA LEU A 160 12.29 -3.36 -20.99
C LEU A 160 13.76 -3.53 -21.33
N GLU A 161 14.10 -3.93 -22.56
CA GLU A 161 15.51 -4.04 -22.99
C GLU A 161 16.21 -2.67 -23.06
N ARG A 162 15.49 -1.61 -23.43
CA ARG A 162 16.03 -0.23 -23.34
C ARG A 162 16.27 0.17 -21.89
N ILE A 163 15.31 -0.10 -21.01
CA ILE A 163 15.40 0.20 -19.56
C ILE A 163 16.57 -0.56 -18.92
N LYS A 164 16.74 -1.84 -19.22
CA LYS A 164 17.86 -2.66 -18.71
C LYS A 164 19.25 -2.12 -19.15
N LYS A 165 19.34 -1.58 -20.36
CA LYS A 165 20.58 -1.01 -20.90
C LYS A 165 20.90 0.37 -20.36
N ASN A 166 19.96 1.03 -19.69
CA ASN A 166 20.19 2.35 -19.10
C ASN A 166 21.22 2.26 -17.97
N PRO A 167 22.30 3.05 -17.98
CA PRO A 167 23.33 3.01 -16.94
C PRO A 167 22.81 3.27 -15.52
N ILE A 168 21.70 4.03 -15.37
CA ILE A 168 21.06 4.35 -14.08
C ILE A 168 20.54 3.07 -13.40
N THR A 169 20.17 2.04 -14.16
CA THR A 169 19.76 0.74 -13.62
C THR A 169 20.81 0.19 -12.65
N ARG A 170 22.11 0.41 -12.94
CA ARG A 170 23.19 -0.04 -12.05
C ARG A 170 23.16 0.64 -10.68
N ALA A 171 22.78 1.91 -10.63
CA ALA A 171 22.67 2.68 -9.39
C ALA A 171 21.39 2.35 -8.60
N LEU A 172 20.28 2.03 -9.29
CA LEU A 172 18.97 1.81 -8.69
C LEU A 172 18.66 0.36 -8.35
N ARG A 173 19.47 -0.61 -8.80
CA ARG A 173 19.19 -2.03 -8.57
C ARG A 173 19.15 -2.38 -7.08
N ILE A 174 18.22 -3.24 -6.71
CA ILE A 174 18.14 -3.82 -5.37
C ILE A 174 19.30 -4.80 -5.12
N ASP A 175 19.60 -5.03 -3.85
CA ASP A 175 20.62 -5.99 -3.41
C ASP A 175 20.12 -7.45 -3.46
N LYS A 176 21.02 -8.40 -3.22
CA LYS A 176 20.73 -9.84 -3.30
C LYS A 176 19.74 -10.31 -2.24
N LEU A 177 19.78 -9.75 -1.03
CA LEU A 177 18.89 -10.16 0.06
C LEU A 177 17.46 -9.70 -0.22
N THR A 178 17.31 -8.46 -0.67
CA THR A 178 16.01 -7.92 -1.10
C THR A 178 15.45 -8.72 -2.27
N LEU A 179 16.29 -9.11 -3.25
CA LEU A 179 15.86 -9.92 -4.38
C LEU A 179 15.37 -11.31 -3.93
N ALA A 180 16.10 -11.98 -3.03
CA ALA A 180 15.71 -13.28 -2.49
C ALA A 180 14.40 -13.21 -1.69
N ALA A 181 14.22 -12.17 -0.89
CA ALA A 181 12.97 -11.94 -0.15
C ALA A 181 11.80 -11.67 -1.09
N LEU A 182 12.01 -10.86 -2.15
CA LEU A 182 11.00 -10.58 -3.17
C LEU A 182 10.61 -11.86 -3.92
N GLU A 183 11.59 -12.68 -4.32
CA GLU A 183 11.34 -13.96 -4.96
C GLU A 183 10.51 -14.89 -4.07
N SER A 184 10.86 -14.99 -2.77
CA SER A 184 10.10 -15.77 -1.80
C SER A 184 8.64 -15.32 -1.72
N THR A 185 8.40 -14.01 -1.69
CA THR A 185 7.04 -13.44 -1.70
C THR A 185 6.30 -13.77 -2.98
N LEU A 186 6.91 -13.53 -4.15
CA LEU A 186 6.28 -13.77 -5.46
C LEU A 186 5.96 -15.25 -5.71
N ARG A 187 6.77 -16.17 -5.15
CA ARG A 187 6.48 -17.62 -5.23
C ARG A 187 5.14 -17.98 -4.58
N ARG A 188 4.72 -17.29 -3.52
CA ARG A 188 3.41 -17.47 -2.86
C ARG A 188 2.25 -17.10 -3.79
N TYR A 189 2.43 -16.08 -4.60
CA TYR A 189 1.41 -15.64 -5.57
C TYR A 189 1.12 -16.65 -6.68
N ARG A 190 1.98 -17.66 -6.90
CA ARG A 190 1.71 -18.74 -7.85
C ARG A 190 0.50 -19.60 -7.45
N ASN A 191 0.14 -19.58 -6.15
CA ASN A 191 -1.00 -20.31 -5.61
C ASN A 191 -1.69 -19.50 -4.51
N ILE A 192 -2.03 -18.26 -4.84
CA ILE A 192 -2.46 -17.26 -3.85
C ILE A 192 -3.71 -17.66 -3.07
N ASP A 193 -4.65 -18.37 -3.70
CA ASP A 193 -5.88 -18.83 -3.03
C ASP A 193 -5.59 -19.76 -1.83
N ARG A 194 -4.45 -20.45 -1.82
CA ARG A 194 -4.00 -21.28 -0.70
C ARG A 194 -2.99 -20.60 0.21
N GLU A 195 -2.27 -19.61 -0.31
CA GLU A 195 -1.11 -19.01 0.33
C GLU A 195 -1.38 -17.58 0.86
N ILE A 196 -2.62 -17.09 0.74
CA ILE A 196 -2.96 -15.71 1.10
C ILE A 196 -2.61 -15.39 2.57
N ASP A 197 -2.84 -16.34 3.46
CA ASP A 197 -2.54 -16.21 4.90
C ASP A 197 -1.03 -16.28 5.20
N SER A 198 -0.23 -16.78 4.27
CA SER A 198 1.23 -16.85 4.41
C SER A 198 1.93 -15.50 4.17
N ILE A 199 1.21 -14.53 3.59
CA ILE A 199 1.69 -13.16 3.38
C ILE A 199 1.04 -12.27 4.46
N PRO A 200 1.80 -11.78 5.45
CA PRO A 200 1.24 -11.08 6.62
C PRO A 200 0.31 -9.91 6.25
N THR A 201 0.70 -9.10 5.26
CA THR A 201 -0.12 -7.97 4.80
C THR A 201 -1.48 -8.44 4.28
N LEU A 202 -1.50 -9.48 3.44
CA LEU A 202 -2.75 -10.00 2.87
C LEU A 202 -3.61 -10.65 3.95
N ARG A 203 -3.00 -11.47 4.82
CA ARG A 203 -3.71 -12.07 5.96
C ARG A 203 -4.40 -11.00 6.80
N MET A 204 -3.70 -9.93 7.20
CA MET A 204 -4.28 -8.87 8.01
C MET A 204 -5.42 -8.13 7.29
N LEU A 205 -5.32 -7.94 5.97
CA LEU A 205 -6.38 -7.29 5.19
C LEU A 205 -7.63 -8.17 5.03
N THR A 206 -7.44 -9.46 4.77
CA THR A 206 -8.53 -10.39 4.45
C THR A 206 -9.11 -11.13 5.65
N LEU A 207 -8.52 -10.97 6.86
CA LEU A 207 -8.94 -11.67 8.08
C LEU A 207 -10.42 -11.36 8.41
N PRO A 208 -11.30 -12.40 8.49
CA PRO A 208 -12.72 -12.22 8.78
C PRO A 208 -12.95 -11.60 10.17
N LEU A 209 -13.92 -10.68 10.27
CA LEU A 209 -14.25 -10.02 11.54
C LEU A 209 -14.63 -11.03 12.65
N ALA A 210 -15.33 -12.11 12.31
CA ALA A 210 -15.71 -13.16 13.27
C ALA A 210 -14.48 -13.84 13.93
N HIS A 211 -13.40 -14.01 13.15
CA HIS A 211 -12.14 -14.56 13.70
C HIS A 211 -11.48 -13.55 14.65
N ILE A 212 -11.45 -12.27 14.26
CA ILE A 212 -10.90 -11.19 15.11
C ILE A 212 -11.69 -11.09 16.43
N GLU A 213 -13.01 -11.20 16.37
CA GLU A 213 -13.89 -11.17 17.54
C GLU A 213 -13.62 -12.36 18.48
N THR A 214 -13.43 -13.54 17.93
CA THR A 214 -13.08 -14.74 18.73
C THR A 214 -11.76 -14.53 19.47
N LYS A 215 -10.72 -14.03 18.79
CA LYS A 215 -9.44 -13.70 19.40
C LYS A 215 -9.57 -12.62 20.49
N ALA A 216 -10.38 -11.60 20.24
CA ALA A 216 -10.58 -10.52 21.21
C ALA A 216 -11.22 -11.05 22.51
N LYS A 217 -12.23 -11.90 22.38
CA LYS A 217 -12.87 -12.56 23.52
C LYS A 217 -11.89 -13.48 24.28
N GLU A 218 -11.06 -14.21 23.55
CA GLU A 218 -10.03 -15.07 24.15
C GLU A 218 -8.99 -14.25 24.92
N LEU A 219 -8.46 -13.18 24.32
CA LEU A 219 -7.52 -12.28 25.00
C LEU A 219 -8.16 -11.66 26.25
N ALA A 220 -9.36 -11.11 26.14
CA ALA A 220 -10.06 -10.50 27.26
C ALA A 220 -10.18 -11.50 28.43
N LYS A 221 -10.63 -12.72 28.17
CA LYS A 221 -10.71 -13.79 29.17
C LYS A 221 -9.36 -14.14 29.82
N LYS A 222 -8.28 -14.21 29.01
CA LYS A 222 -6.92 -14.45 29.52
C LYS A 222 -6.47 -13.32 30.45
N LEU A 223 -6.81 -12.07 30.14
CA LEU A 223 -6.45 -10.92 30.98
C LEU A 223 -7.28 -10.82 32.24
N GLU A 224 -8.59 -11.06 32.17
CA GLU A 224 -9.46 -11.15 33.38
C GLU A 224 -8.98 -12.21 34.36
N ASN A 225 -8.46 -13.34 33.84
CA ASN A 225 -7.91 -14.42 34.68
C ASN A 225 -6.59 -14.04 35.39
N ILE A 226 -6.00 -12.87 35.17
CA ILE A 226 -4.91 -12.34 35.99
C ILE A 226 -5.43 -12.04 37.40
N GLY A 227 -6.71 -11.62 37.52
CA GLY A 227 -7.37 -11.44 38.82
C GLY A 227 -6.93 -10.19 39.60
N ASP A 228 -6.28 -9.22 38.96
CA ASP A 228 -5.93 -7.95 39.61
C ASP A 228 -7.15 -7.01 39.65
N ALA A 229 -7.64 -6.69 40.81
CA ALA A 229 -8.83 -5.87 41.01
C ALA A 229 -8.68 -4.44 40.53
N ARG A 230 -7.44 -3.95 40.30
CA ARG A 230 -7.15 -2.62 39.74
C ARG A 230 -7.38 -2.59 38.25
N MET A 231 -7.34 -3.71 37.54
CA MET A 231 -7.41 -3.79 36.08
C MET A 231 -8.84 -4.00 35.59
N SER A 232 -9.25 -3.18 34.64
CA SER A 232 -10.47 -3.38 33.85
C SER A 232 -10.11 -3.71 32.39
N VAL A 233 -10.84 -4.69 31.85
CA VAL A 233 -10.69 -5.19 30.48
C VAL A 233 -11.99 -4.89 29.73
N THR A 234 -11.90 -4.28 28.55
CA THR A 234 -13.07 -3.89 27.74
C THR A 234 -12.90 -4.35 26.31
N LEU A 235 -13.91 -5.02 25.75
CA LEU A 235 -13.99 -5.29 24.32
C LEU A 235 -14.46 -4.05 23.58
N ILE A 236 -13.76 -3.68 22.52
CA ILE A 236 -13.99 -2.43 21.77
C ILE A 236 -14.17 -2.72 20.29
N ASP A 237 -15.20 -2.09 19.70
CA ASP A 237 -15.35 -2.04 18.25
C ASP A 237 -14.37 -1.02 17.67
N LEU A 238 -13.59 -1.47 16.71
CA LEU A 238 -12.53 -0.68 16.09
C LEU A 238 -12.70 -0.59 14.58
N SER A 239 -12.06 0.41 14.01
CA SER A 239 -11.87 0.54 12.58
C SER A 239 -10.39 0.63 12.28
N SER A 240 -9.81 -0.45 11.76
CA SER A 240 -8.42 -0.47 11.31
C SER A 240 -8.31 0.17 9.93
N ARG A 241 -7.11 0.64 9.59
CA ARG A 241 -6.79 1.17 8.25
C ARG A 241 -5.50 0.52 7.77
N PRO A 242 -5.37 0.23 6.46
CA PRO A 242 -4.08 -0.07 5.89
C PRO A 242 -3.16 1.14 6.05
N GLY A 243 -1.85 0.91 6.03
CA GLY A 243 -0.86 1.98 6.10
C GLY A 243 -0.94 2.96 4.94
N GLY A 244 -0.16 4.04 5.00
CA GLY A 244 -0.13 5.04 3.93
C GLY A 244 0.30 4.48 2.58
N GLY A 245 -0.30 5.00 1.50
CA GLY A 245 0.07 4.66 0.13
C GLY A 245 -0.74 3.55 -0.53
N ALA A 246 -1.83 3.07 0.11
CA ALA A 246 -2.77 2.13 -0.49
C ALA A 246 -4.14 2.21 0.20
N LEU A 247 -5.22 2.04 -0.57
CA LEU A 247 -6.60 1.93 -0.07
C LEU A 247 -7.01 3.09 0.86
N PRO A 248 -6.94 4.36 0.42
CA PRO A 248 -7.05 5.54 1.30
C PRO A 248 -8.43 5.68 1.99
N LEU A 249 -9.49 5.17 1.36
CA LEU A 249 -10.85 5.21 1.90
C LEU A 249 -11.23 3.95 2.68
N LEU A 250 -10.39 2.92 2.69
CA LEU A 250 -10.74 1.64 3.30
C LEU A 250 -10.76 1.76 4.82
N LYS A 251 -11.90 1.38 5.39
CA LYS A 251 -12.10 1.15 6.81
C LYS A 251 -12.36 -0.33 7.03
N LEU A 252 -11.51 -0.98 7.79
CA LEU A 252 -11.61 -2.40 8.11
C LEU A 252 -12.29 -2.55 9.48
N PRO A 253 -13.53 -3.07 9.56
CA PRO A 253 -14.14 -3.40 10.84
C PRO A 253 -13.22 -4.32 11.63
N SER A 254 -12.91 -3.98 12.89
CA SER A 254 -12.03 -4.74 13.75
C SER A 254 -12.58 -4.81 15.19
N LYS A 255 -11.96 -5.63 16.00
CA LYS A 255 -12.21 -5.72 17.45
C LYS A 255 -10.89 -5.57 18.19
N GLY A 256 -10.93 -4.86 19.30
CA GLY A 256 -9.80 -4.68 20.19
C GLY A 256 -10.10 -4.98 21.61
N VAL A 257 -9.04 -5.06 22.40
CA VAL A 257 -9.10 -5.13 23.85
C VAL A 257 -8.48 -3.87 24.43
N GLY A 258 -9.27 -3.13 25.22
CA GLY A 258 -8.85 -1.94 25.94
C GLY A 258 -8.54 -2.29 27.40
N ILE A 259 -7.45 -1.73 27.93
CA ILE A 259 -6.99 -1.93 29.30
C ILE A 259 -6.93 -0.59 30.02
N LYS A 260 -7.49 -0.58 31.23
CA LYS A 260 -7.31 0.50 32.20
C LYS A 260 -6.90 -0.09 33.54
N VAL A 261 -5.95 0.53 34.22
CA VAL A 261 -5.47 0.09 35.54
C VAL A 261 -5.57 1.26 36.51
N GLN A 262 -6.26 1.06 37.65
CA GLN A 262 -6.39 2.10 38.65
C GLN A 262 -5.01 2.47 39.22
N GLY A 263 -4.71 3.77 39.24
CA GLY A 263 -3.42 4.29 39.70
C GLY A 263 -2.30 4.28 38.65
N ILE A 264 -2.53 3.75 37.44
CA ILE A 264 -1.54 3.71 36.36
C ILE A 264 -2.14 4.36 35.10
N SER A 265 -1.48 5.38 34.57
CA SER A 265 -1.96 6.04 33.35
C SER A 265 -1.80 5.16 32.11
N ALA A 266 -2.67 5.35 31.09
CA ALA A 266 -2.57 4.64 29.82
C ALA A 266 -1.20 4.84 29.13
N ASN A 267 -0.60 6.02 29.26
CA ASN A 267 0.76 6.31 28.79
C ASN A 267 1.82 5.44 29.49
N THR A 268 1.66 5.22 30.81
CA THR A 268 2.59 4.36 31.57
C THR A 268 2.45 2.91 31.13
N ILE A 269 1.22 2.43 30.93
CA ILE A 269 0.95 1.08 30.40
C ILE A 269 1.60 0.92 29.03
N GLU A 270 1.34 1.85 28.11
CA GLU A 270 1.91 1.83 26.74
C GLU A 270 3.44 1.78 26.78
N LYS A 271 4.08 2.63 27.58
CA LYS A 271 5.53 2.67 27.72
C LYS A 271 6.09 1.35 28.25
N GLN A 272 5.46 0.75 29.26
CA GLN A 272 5.91 -0.51 29.84
C GLN A 272 5.70 -1.67 28.87
N MET A 273 4.56 -1.74 28.19
CA MET A 273 4.28 -2.76 27.18
C MET A 273 5.24 -2.67 26.00
N ARG A 274 5.56 -1.46 25.54
CA ARG A 274 6.56 -1.22 24.49
C ARG A 274 7.99 -1.62 24.92
N SER A 275 8.30 -1.47 26.21
CA SER A 275 9.63 -1.79 26.77
C SER A 275 9.74 -3.24 27.25
N ASN A 276 8.72 -4.08 27.05
CA ASN A 276 8.78 -5.50 27.37
C ASN A 276 9.82 -6.21 26.47
N GLU A 277 10.33 -7.37 26.89
CA GLU A 277 11.30 -8.17 26.12
C GLU A 277 10.83 -8.42 24.68
N LEU A 278 9.57 -8.79 24.50
CA LEU A 278 8.86 -8.73 23.21
C LEU A 278 7.95 -7.51 23.22
N PRO A 279 8.29 -6.42 22.51
CA PRO A 279 7.52 -5.19 22.56
C PRO A 279 6.08 -5.39 22.10
N ILE A 280 5.13 -4.90 22.91
CA ILE A 280 3.70 -4.93 22.59
C ILE A 280 3.27 -3.52 22.24
N ILE A 281 2.87 -3.33 20.99
CA ILE A 281 2.51 -2.03 20.45
C ILE A 281 0.99 -1.90 20.42
N GLY A 282 0.49 -0.99 21.22
CA GLY A 282 -0.92 -0.58 21.21
C GLY A 282 -1.05 0.90 20.92
N ARG A 283 -2.27 1.41 21.01
CA ARG A 283 -2.57 2.84 20.93
C ARG A 283 -3.36 3.30 22.14
N ILE A 284 -3.40 4.61 22.36
CA ILE A 284 -4.16 5.20 23.47
C ILE A 284 -5.32 5.98 22.86
N GLU A 285 -6.54 5.64 23.28
CA GLU A 285 -7.77 6.37 22.99
C GLU A 285 -8.62 6.41 24.25
N GLU A 286 -9.21 7.55 24.59
CA GLU A 286 -10.10 7.73 25.75
C GLU A 286 -9.52 7.19 27.07
N ASP A 287 -8.24 7.42 27.31
CA ASP A 287 -7.49 6.94 28.49
C ASP A 287 -7.45 5.40 28.64
N LEU A 288 -7.60 4.67 27.54
CA LEU A 288 -7.45 3.22 27.44
C LEU A 288 -6.20 2.88 26.64
N PHE A 289 -5.43 1.89 27.08
CA PHE A 289 -4.44 1.24 26.25
C PHE A 289 -5.13 0.16 25.40
N ILE A 290 -5.15 0.34 24.08
CA ILE A 290 -5.93 -0.49 23.15
C ILE A 290 -5.00 -1.34 22.28
N MET A 291 -5.31 -2.62 22.21
CA MET A 291 -4.69 -3.61 21.33
C MET A 291 -5.70 -4.05 20.27
N ASP A 292 -5.35 -3.88 18.98
CA ASP A 292 -6.19 -4.27 17.84
C ASP A 292 -5.87 -5.72 17.43
N LEU A 293 -6.85 -6.61 17.57
CA LEU A 293 -6.65 -8.06 17.34
C LEU A 293 -6.49 -8.42 15.84
N ARG A 294 -6.67 -7.47 14.92
CA ARG A 294 -6.36 -7.69 13.50
C ARG A 294 -4.87 -7.94 13.27
N THR A 295 -4.00 -7.28 14.03
CA THR A 295 -2.54 -7.34 13.86
C THR A 295 -1.83 -8.25 14.84
N ILE A 296 -2.53 -8.81 15.80
CA ILE A 296 -2.01 -9.73 16.81
C ILE A 296 -2.17 -11.19 16.34
N LEU A 297 -1.14 -12.00 16.47
CA LEU A 297 -1.17 -13.42 16.13
C LEU A 297 -1.78 -14.24 17.27
N ASP A 298 -2.26 -15.45 16.96
CA ASP A 298 -2.94 -16.30 17.95
C ASP A 298 -1.98 -16.75 19.07
N ASP A 299 -0.72 -17.02 18.74
CA ASP A 299 0.35 -17.40 19.69
C ASP A 299 0.82 -16.23 20.58
N GLU A 300 0.59 -14.97 20.16
CA GLU A 300 0.96 -13.78 20.91
C GLU A 300 0.03 -13.47 22.10
N LEU A 301 -1.19 -14.03 22.13
CA LEU A 301 -2.15 -13.75 23.21
C LEU A 301 -1.60 -14.09 24.61
N SER A 302 -0.84 -15.16 24.72
CA SER A 302 -0.20 -15.57 25.98
C SER A 302 0.98 -14.67 26.36
N ILE A 303 1.70 -14.13 25.37
CA ILE A 303 2.80 -13.16 25.56
C ILE A 303 2.22 -11.88 26.18
N ILE A 304 1.13 -11.36 25.59
CA ILE A 304 0.44 -10.17 26.09
C ILE A 304 -0.02 -10.35 27.53
N LYS A 305 -0.67 -11.48 27.82
CA LYS A 305 -1.13 -11.82 29.21
C LYS A 305 0.03 -11.79 30.18
N ASN A 306 1.15 -12.44 29.86
CA ASN A 306 2.30 -12.53 30.77
C ASN A 306 2.99 -11.15 30.94
N ALA A 307 3.07 -10.34 29.89
CA ALA A 307 3.64 -8.99 29.98
C ALA A 307 2.82 -8.09 30.92
N LEU A 308 1.48 -8.12 30.81
CA LEU A 308 0.59 -7.35 31.68
C LEU A 308 0.65 -7.86 33.15
N ASP A 309 0.64 -9.19 33.39
CA ASP A 309 0.79 -9.77 34.72
C ASP A 309 2.09 -9.32 35.40
N ASN A 310 3.20 -9.37 34.65
CA ASN A 310 4.50 -8.91 35.14
C ASN A 310 4.53 -7.39 35.42
N MET A 311 3.87 -6.60 34.60
CA MET A 311 3.73 -5.16 34.82
C MET A 311 2.98 -4.86 36.10
N LEU A 312 1.82 -5.53 36.32
CA LEU A 312 0.97 -5.32 37.50
C LEU A 312 1.66 -5.72 38.80
N LYS A 313 2.51 -6.77 38.78
CA LYS A 313 3.30 -7.20 39.94
C LYS A 313 4.42 -6.24 40.36
N LYS A 314 4.87 -5.39 39.43
CA LYS A 314 5.94 -4.39 39.65
C LYS A 314 5.40 -3.00 40.02
N ALA A 315 4.12 -2.77 39.81
CA ALA A 315 3.41 -1.52 40.10
C ALA A 315 2.67 -1.61 41.46
#